data_9882cd7a686d4b6f31c6162f0dbe44a4
#
_entry.id   9882cd7a686d4b6f31c6162f0dbe44a4
#
_cell.length_a   1.000
_cell.length_b   1.000
_cell.length_c   1.000
_cell.angle_alpha   90.00
_cell.angle_beta   90.00
_cell.angle_gamma   90.00
#
_symmetry.space_group_name_H-M   'P 1'
#
loop_
_entity.id
_entity.type
_entity.pdbx_description
1 polymer ?
#
loop_
_entity_poly.entity_id
_entity_poly.type
_entity_poly.pdbx_seq_one_letter_code
_entity_poly.pdbx_strand_id
1 'polypeptide(L)'
;EKSMDMKFSEAEKKSTALLKARIDSENQTGYNMWMLYENGTKLIQGCIGAVISFSYVVRLLWIDGMPGWSRAVLLVVLVLVIAVNALCNRKMQDVNNEEMELCAPLNQWSNFYSDYLKDYRSGKDIRMFGMQKLILDNVRKMNDQYLHFSEQANRKLELYTVGKGLLSIVLKLAVYSYILIAFLKHEVQIGEVAASVAYIVLCVRDVMEIVGSWQQLKNNNAYLERYFSYLELDEETANRSEKEVQQTPCKIEFRDVSFRY
;
A
#
# COMPACT_ATOMS: atom_id res chain seq x y z
N GLU A 1 10.73 20.02 -10.46
CA GLU A 1 10.21 21.22 -11.12
C GLU A 1 9.54 22.12 -10.08
N LYS A 2 8.46 21.73 -9.41
CA LYS A 2 7.76 22.53 -8.39
C LYS A 2 8.67 23.12 -7.30
N SER A 3 9.68 22.38 -6.82
CA SER A 3 10.61 22.89 -5.79
C SER A 3 11.56 23.99 -6.30
N MET A 4 11.67 24.19 -7.60
CA MET A 4 12.45 25.29 -8.20
C MET A 4 11.57 26.53 -8.47
N ASP A 5 10.28 26.33 -8.67
CA ASP A 5 9.31 27.39 -8.99
C ASP A 5 8.62 27.97 -7.75
N MET A 6 8.83 27.33 -6.58
CA MET A 6 8.25 27.71 -5.30
C MET A 6 8.89 29.01 -4.77
N LYS A 7 8.09 29.88 -4.14
CA LYS A 7 8.60 31.04 -3.41
C LYS A 7 9.66 30.64 -2.40
N PHE A 8 10.76 31.35 -2.35
CA PHE A 8 11.88 31.07 -1.44
C PHE A 8 11.43 31.01 0.02
N SER A 9 10.54 31.91 0.44
CA SER A 9 9.96 31.91 1.79
C SER A 9 9.14 30.65 2.14
N GLU A 10 8.55 29.97 1.14
CA GLU A 10 7.85 28.70 1.34
C GLU A 10 8.84 27.52 1.35
N ALA A 11 9.88 27.60 0.52
CA ALA A 11 10.90 26.55 0.43
C ALA A 11 11.73 26.41 1.73
N GLU A 12 11.99 27.51 2.44
CA GLU A 12 12.73 27.51 3.72
C GLU A 12 11.89 27.06 4.93
N LYS A 13 10.56 26.97 4.80
CA LYS A 13 9.73 26.51 5.92
C LYS A 13 10.04 25.05 6.26
N LYS A 14 10.30 24.81 7.54
CA LYS A 14 10.49 23.44 8.06
C LYS A 14 9.29 22.54 7.76
N SER A 15 8.07 23.08 7.75
CA SER A 15 6.85 22.36 7.38
C SER A 15 6.88 21.84 5.95
N THR A 16 7.36 22.65 5.00
CA THR A 16 7.48 22.29 3.57
C THR A 16 8.54 21.19 3.37
N ALA A 17 9.68 21.32 4.05
CA ALA A 17 10.73 20.32 4.02
C ALA A 17 10.25 18.96 4.59
N LEU A 18 9.51 18.99 5.70
CA LEU A 18 8.92 17.79 6.30
C LEU A 18 7.84 17.18 5.41
N LEU A 19 6.98 18.02 4.79
CA LEU A 19 5.95 17.53 3.86
C LEU A 19 6.59 16.85 2.66
N LYS A 20 7.62 17.45 2.05
CA LYS A 20 8.36 16.86 0.94
C LYS A 20 9.02 15.54 1.34
N ALA A 21 9.74 15.52 2.48
CA ALA A 21 10.38 14.30 2.97
C ALA A 21 9.38 13.17 3.21
N ARG A 22 8.18 13.50 3.70
CA ARG A 22 7.10 12.53 3.89
C ARG A 22 6.56 12.00 2.56
N ILE A 23 6.32 12.88 1.59
CA ILE A 23 5.88 12.49 0.24
C ILE A 23 6.91 11.57 -0.42
N ASP A 24 8.20 11.91 -0.34
CA ASP A 24 9.28 11.11 -0.90
C ASP A 24 9.37 9.72 -0.23
N SER A 25 9.23 9.66 1.10
CA SER A 25 9.19 8.41 1.85
C SER A 25 7.98 7.54 1.47
N GLU A 26 6.80 8.13 1.38
CA GLU A 26 5.57 7.42 0.99
C GLU A 26 5.63 6.94 -0.47
N ASN A 27 6.24 7.71 -1.37
CA ASN A 27 6.47 7.29 -2.75
C ASN A 27 7.45 6.09 -2.83
N GLN A 28 8.48 6.07 -2.01
CA GLN A 28 9.39 4.92 -1.91
C GLN A 28 8.70 3.66 -1.38
N THR A 29 7.66 3.80 -0.56
CA THR A 29 6.83 2.67 -0.08
C THR A 29 5.78 2.22 -1.09
N GLY A 30 5.71 2.85 -2.27
CA GLY A 30 4.86 2.45 -3.38
C GLY A 30 3.56 3.25 -3.55
N TYR A 31 3.30 4.24 -2.69
CA TYR A 31 2.16 5.15 -2.88
C TYR A 31 2.43 6.12 -4.03
N ASN A 32 1.61 6.05 -5.08
CA ASN A 32 1.77 6.88 -6.28
C ASN A 32 0.50 6.84 -7.15
N MET A 33 0.52 7.56 -8.27
CA MET A 33 -0.57 7.54 -9.26
C MET A 33 -0.76 6.16 -9.92
N TRP A 34 0.31 5.38 -10.08
CA TRP A 34 0.22 4.02 -10.63
C TRP A 34 -0.58 3.09 -9.72
N MET A 35 -0.42 3.24 -8.41
CA MET A 35 -1.17 2.48 -7.41
C MET A 35 -2.68 2.73 -7.50
N LEU A 36 -3.10 3.96 -7.88
CA LEU A 36 -4.49 4.28 -8.14
C LEU A 36 -5.04 3.44 -9.31
N TYR A 37 -4.30 3.38 -10.41
CA TYR A 37 -4.68 2.59 -11.59
C TYR A 37 -4.71 1.09 -11.27
N GLU A 38 -3.67 0.57 -10.63
CA GLU A 38 -3.56 -0.85 -10.30
C GLU A 38 -4.67 -1.33 -9.36
N ASN A 39 -4.93 -0.61 -8.27
CA ASN A 39 -5.99 -0.97 -7.34
C ASN A 39 -7.39 -0.66 -7.88
N GLY A 40 -7.54 0.33 -8.74
CA GLY A 40 -8.78 0.58 -9.47
C GLY A 40 -9.14 -0.57 -10.40
N THR A 41 -8.19 -1.08 -11.16
CA THR A 41 -8.41 -2.26 -12.04
C THR A 41 -8.70 -3.52 -11.24
N LYS A 42 -7.98 -3.77 -10.14
CA LYS A 42 -8.26 -4.90 -9.22
C LYS A 42 -9.66 -4.81 -8.62
N LEU A 43 -10.11 -3.62 -8.24
CA LEU A 43 -11.44 -3.41 -7.70
C LEU A 43 -12.52 -3.75 -8.74
N ILE A 44 -12.36 -3.29 -9.99
CA ILE A 44 -13.28 -3.61 -11.07
C ILE A 44 -13.30 -5.12 -11.35
N GLN A 45 -12.11 -5.75 -11.44
CA GLN A 45 -11.98 -7.20 -11.63
C GLN A 45 -12.63 -7.98 -10.50
N GLY A 46 -12.40 -7.57 -9.24
CA GLY A 46 -13.03 -8.16 -8.07
C GLY A 46 -14.55 -8.05 -8.10
N CYS A 47 -15.10 -6.89 -8.50
CA CYS A 47 -16.55 -6.71 -8.63
C CYS A 47 -17.15 -7.64 -9.70
N ILE A 48 -16.54 -7.72 -10.88
CA ILE A 48 -17.01 -8.61 -11.95
C ILE A 48 -16.90 -10.08 -11.50
N GLY A 49 -15.76 -10.46 -10.93
CA GLY A 49 -15.54 -11.81 -10.41
C GLY A 49 -16.54 -12.18 -9.32
N ALA A 50 -16.80 -11.27 -8.38
CA ALA A 50 -17.78 -11.46 -7.31
C ALA A 50 -19.20 -11.67 -7.85
N VAL A 51 -19.63 -10.93 -8.86
CA VAL A 51 -20.96 -11.11 -9.49
C VAL A 51 -21.07 -12.49 -10.12
N ILE A 52 -20.05 -12.91 -10.87
CA ILE A 52 -20.02 -14.24 -11.51
C ILE A 52 -20.01 -15.34 -10.44
N SER A 53 -19.10 -15.27 -9.48
CA SER A 53 -18.97 -16.27 -8.41
C SER A 53 -20.23 -16.35 -7.56
N PHE A 54 -20.84 -15.21 -7.24
CA PHE A 54 -22.08 -15.15 -6.46
C PHE A 54 -23.26 -15.78 -7.21
N SER A 55 -23.37 -15.59 -8.54
CA SER A 55 -24.42 -16.22 -9.34
C SER A 55 -24.37 -17.76 -9.24
N TYR A 56 -23.15 -18.31 -9.22
CA TYR A 56 -22.94 -19.74 -9.01
C TYR A 56 -23.28 -20.21 -7.59
N VAL A 57 -22.95 -19.42 -6.58
CA VAL A 57 -23.32 -19.71 -5.19
C VAL A 57 -24.84 -19.75 -5.04
N VAL A 58 -25.56 -18.79 -5.66
CA VAL A 58 -27.03 -18.77 -5.68
C VAL A 58 -27.57 -20.03 -6.37
N ARG A 59 -27.04 -20.39 -7.52
CA ARG A 59 -27.43 -21.64 -8.23
C ARG A 59 -27.23 -22.89 -7.35
N LEU A 60 -26.10 -22.96 -6.63
CA LEU A 60 -25.81 -24.07 -5.71
C LEU A 60 -26.83 -24.19 -4.57
N LEU A 61 -27.30 -23.02 -4.07
CA LEU A 61 -28.30 -22.98 -3.02
C LEU A 61 -29.70 -23.42 -3.50
N TRP A 62 -29.97 -23.33 -4.81
CA TRP A 62 -31.25 -23.69 -5.42
C TRP A 62 -31.29 -25.12 -5.95
N ILE A 63 -30.32 -25.95 -5.57
CA ILE A 63 -30.36 -27.40 -5.90
C ILE A 63 -31.58 -28.05 -5.20
N ASP A 64 -32.43 -28.68 -6.01
CA ASP A 64 -33.59 -29.35 -5.52
C ASP A 64 -33.19 -30.57 -4.63
N GLY A 65 -34.07 -31.01 -3.75
CA GLY A 65 -33.81 -32.16 -2.89
C GLY A 65 -32.90 -31.90 -1.67
N MET A 66 -32.27 -30.74 -1.53
CA MET A 66 -31.46 -30.40 -0.37
C MET A 66 -32.30 -29.81 0.78
N PRO A 67 -32.08 -30.28 2.02
CA PRO A 67 -32.81 -29.76 3.18
C PRO A 67 -32.44 -28.28 3.44
N GLY A 68 -33.42 -27.45 3.83
CA GLY A 68 -33.23 -26.03 4.04
C GLY A 68 -32.16 -25.70 5.08
N TRP A 69 -31.97 -26.56 6.10
CA TRP A 69 -30.92 -26.36 7.11
C TRP A 69 -29.51 -26.45 6.55
N SER A 70 -29.24 -27.30 5.55
CA SER A 70 -27.91 -27.43 4.94
C SER A 70 -27.56 -26.23 4.10
N ARG A 71 -28.54 -25.61 3.43
CA ARG A 71 -28.38 -24.32 2.72
C ARG A 71 -28.05 -23.20 3.69
N ALA A 72 -28.75 -23.14 4.83
CA ALA A 72 -28.48 -22.16 5.86
C ALA A 72 -27.08 -22.31 6.47
N VAL A 73 -26.65 -23.54 6.75
CA VAL A 73 -25.29 -23.83 7.25
C VAL A 73 -24.23 -23.37 6.26
N LEU A 74 -24.38 -23.67 4.96
CA LEU A 74 -23.42 -23.23 3.94
C LEU A 74 -23.30 -21.71 3.88
N LEU A 75 -24.44 -20.99 3.91
CA LEU A 75 -24.45 -19.51 3.92
C LEU A 75 -23.78 -18.95 5.18
N VAL A 76 -24.11 -19.49 6.36
CA VAL A 76 -23.51 -19.04 7.62
C VAL A 76 -22.00 -19.24 7.61
N VAL A 77 -21.51 -20.39 7.16
CA VAL A 77 -20.09 -20.66 7.02
C VAL A 77 -19.43 -19.70 6.04
N LEU A 78 -20.04 -19.43 4.88
CA LEU A 78 -19.51 -18.51 3.89
C LEU A 78 -19.39 -17.08 4.46
N VAL A 79 -20.46 -16.58 5.08
CA VAL A 79 -20.48 -15.24 5.70
C VAL A 79 -19.45 -15.14 6.83
N LEU A 80 -19.37 -16.16 7.68
CA LEU A 80 -18.40 -16.21 8.78
C LEU A 80 -16.96 -16.18 8.26
N VAL A 81 -16.66 -16.96 7.22
CA VAL A 81 -15.32 -16.97 6.59
C VAL A 81 -14.98 -15.60 6.00
N ILE A 82 -15.92 -14.96 5.30
CA ILE A 82 -15.71 -13.61 4.76
C ILE A 82 -15.45 -12.61 5.90
N ALA A 83 -16.27 -12.63 6.94
CA ALA A 83 -16.14 -11.72 8.07
C ALA A 83 -14.79 -11.88 8.80
N VAL A 84 -14.40 -13.13 9.11
CA VAL A 84 -13.12 -13.41 9.79
C VAL A 84 -11.93 -13.03 8.90
N ASN A 85 -11.97 -13.33 7.59
CA ASN A 85 -10.92 -12.89 6.68
C ASN A 85 -10.81 -11.35 6.62
N ALA A 86 -11.93 -10.63 6.59
CA ALA A 86 -11.94 -9.17 6.60
C ALA A 86 -11.33 -8.61 7.89
N LEU A 87 -11.66 -9.20 9.05
CA LEU A 87 -11.09 -8.82 10.35
C LEU A 87 -9.58 -9.11 10.40
N CYS A 88 -9.17 -10.28 9.95
CA CYS A 88 -7.74 -10.63 9.87
C CYS A 88 -6.98 -9.67 8.95
N ASN A 89 -7.52 -9.33 7.77
CA ASN A 89 -6.89 -8.38 6.87
C ASN A 89 -6.72 -7.00 7.49
N ARG A 90 -7.73 -6.49 8.22
CA ARG A 90 -7.62 -5.23 8.96
C ARG A 90 -6.49 -5.28 9.99
N LYS A 91 -6.44 -6.36 10.79
CA LYS A 91 -5.37 -6.53 11.79
C LYS A 91 -3.98 -6.66 11.18
N MET A 92 -3.87 -7.37 10.06
CA MET A 92 -2.60 -7.45 9.32
C MET A 92 -2.16 -6.07 8.81
N GLN A 93 -3.10 -5.25 8.37
CA GLN A 93 -2.83 -3.89 7.90
C GLN A 93 -2.41 -2.96 9.03
N ASP A 94 -3.05 -3.08 10.21
CA ASP A 94 -2.63 -2.34 11.41
C ASP A 94 -1.17 -2.68 11.79
N VAL A 95 -0.80 -3.98 11.73
CA VAL A 95 0.58 -4.43 12.01
C VAL A 95 1.57 -3.88 10.98
N ASN A 96 1.21 -3.91 9.68
CA ASN A 96 2.07 -3.34 8.63
C ASN A 96 2.24 -1.82 8.78
N ASN A 97 1.19 -1.10 9.16
CA ASN A 97 1.28 0.34 9.38
C ASN A 97 2.17 0.65 10.60
N GLU A 98 2.04 -0.12 11.69
CA GLU A 98 2.90 0.00 12.88
C GLU A 98 4.38 -0.25 12.53
N GLU A 99 4.68 -1.31 11.75
CA GLU A 99 6.03 -1.58 11.25
C GLU A 99 6.57 -0.42 10.42
N MET A 100 5.77 0.10 9.48
CA MET A 100 6.16 1.25 8.65
C MET A 100 6.50 2.48 9.46
N GLU A 101 5.70 2.81 10.47
CA GLU A 101 5.96 3.97 11.34
C GLU A 101 7.26 3.79 12.15
N LEU A 102 7.52 2.60 12.70
CA LEU A 102 8.72 2.30 13.44
C LEU A 102 9.98 2.25 12.56
N CYS A 103 9.85 1.78 11.33
CA CYS A 103 10.95 1.67 10.39
C CYS A 103 11.23 2.96 9.59
N ALA A 104 10.29 3.91 9.52
CA ALA A 104 10.45 5.14 8.76
C ALA A 104 11.71 5.95 9.13
N PRO A 105 12.04 6.21 10.42
CA PRO A 105 13.27 6.92 10.79
C PRO A 105 14.54 6.13 10.43
N LEU A 106 14.50 4.81 10.52
CA LEU A 106 15.64 3.95 10.17
C LEU A 106 15.89 3.98 8.65
N ASN A 107 14.84 3.98 7.85
CA ASN A 107 14.93 4.12 6.39
C ASN A 107 15.51 5.48 5.99
N GLN A 108 15.16 6.56 6.68
CA GLN A 108 15.72 7.88 6.46
C GLN A 108 17.24 7.91 6.68
N TRP A 109 17.70 7.32 7.78
CA TRP A 109 19.13 7.19 8.07
C TRP A 109 19.85 6.28 7.09
N SER A 110 19.22 5.17 6.70
CA SER A 110 19.77 4.25 5.70
C SER A 110 19.98 4.94 4.35
N ASN A 111 19.02 5.73 3.91
CA ASN A 111 19.13 6.54 2.69
C ASN A 111 20.25 7.57 2.80
N PHE A 112 20.34 8.28 3.94
CA PHE A 112 21.42 9.23 4.19
C PHE A 112 22.80 8.57 4.08
N TYR A 113 23.03 7.44 4.75
CA TYR A 113 24.31 6.74 4.65
C TYR A 113 24.57 6.19 3.25
N SER A 114 23.54 5.69 2.56
CA SER A 114 23.65 5.22 1.20
C SER A 114 24.10 6.33 0.24
N ASP A 115 23.48 7.49 0.33
CA ASP A 115 23.81 8.63 -0.53
C ASP A 115 25.17 9.23 -0.17
N TYR A 116 25.49 9.32 1.13
CA TYR A 116 26.80 9.76 1.60
C TYR A 116 27.94 8.85 1.13
N LEU A 117 27.73 7.54 1.11
CA LEU A 117 28.73 6.57 0.65
C LEU A 117 28.87 6.51 -0.89
N LYS A 118 27.82 6.87 -1.64
CA LYS A 118 27.85 6.98 -3.11
C LYS A 118 28.58 8.24 -3.59
N ASP A 119 28.59 9.30 -2.78
CA ASP A 119 29.26 10.54 -3.16
C ASP A 119 30.79 10.38 -3.09
N TYR A 120 31.44 10.48 -4.25
CA TYR A 120 32.91 10.41 -4.35
C TYR A 120 33.63 11.45 -3.49
N ARG A 121 33.04 12.62 -3.29
CA ARG A 121 33.61 13.70 -2.47
C ARG A 121 33.76 13.26 -1.02
N SER A 122 32.78 12.57 -0.48
CA SER A 122 32.78 12.04 0.89
C SER A 122 33.87 10.97 1.11
N GLY A 123 34.29 10.27 0.04
CA GLY A 123 35.30 9.21 0.13
C GLY A 123 36.68 9.67 0.60
N LYS A 124 37.04 10.94 0.35
CA LYS A 124 38.29 11.54 0.85
C LYS A 124 38.20 11.76 2.37
N ASP A 125 37.08 12.33 2.83
CA ASP A 125 36.89 12.65 4.23
C ASP A 125 36.78 11.39 5.09
N ILE A 126 36.05 10.38 4.62
CA ILE A 126 35.95 9.08 5.26
C ILE A 126 37.32 8.45 5.50
N ARG A 127 38.22 8.50 4.50
CA ARG A 127 39.57 7.96 4.60
C ARG A 127 40.46 8.81 5.50
N MET A 128 40.39 10.13 5.37
CA MET A 128 41.23 11.07 6.10
C MET A 128 40.92 11.03 7.62
N PHE A 129 39.66 10.92 7.99
CA PHE A 129 39.21 10.89 9.39
C PHE A 129 39.03 9.47 9.94
N GLY A 130 39.29 8.42 9.14
CA GLY A 130 39.16 7.01 9.59
C GLY A 130 37.73 6.61 9.99
N MET A 131 36.72 7.22 9.34
CA MET A 131 35.30 7.07 9.73
C MET A 131 34.68 5.73 9.33
N GLN A 132 35.39 4.84 8.61
CA GLN A 132 34.83 3.59 8.09
C GLN A 132 34.19 2.73 9.18
N LYS A 133 34.89 2.56 10.32
CA LYS A 133 34.40 1.75 11.43
C LYS A 133 33.14 2.37 12.05
N LEU A 134 33.14 3.69 12.27
CA LEU A 134 32.01 4.42 12.83
C LEU A 134 30.75 4.26 11.96
N ILE A 135 30.90 4.44 10.65
CA ILE A 135 29.80 4.30 9.68
C ILE A 135 29.26 2.87 9.69
N LEU A 136 30.17 1.87 9.61
CA LEU A 136 29.77 0.46 9.62
C LEU A 136 29.05 0.05 10.91
N ASP A 137 29.52 0.50 12.06
CA ASP A 137 28.92 0.17 13.34
C ASP A 137 27.51 0.83 13.46
N ASN A 138 27.36 2.07 12.99
CA ASN A 138 26.06 2.72 12.95
C ASN A 138 25.08 2.01 11.98
N VAL A 139 25.53 1.69 10.78
CA VAL A 139 24.69 0.97 9.78
C VAL A 139 24.29 -0.41 10.33
N ARG A 140 25.21 -1.15 10.95
CA ARG A 140 24.89 -2.44 11.59
C ARG A 140 23.83 -2.28 12.68
N LYS A 141 24.03 -1.34 13.60
CA LYS A 141 23.08 -1.08 14.69
C LYS A 141 21.67 -0.74 14.16
N MET A 142 21.61 0.07 13.12
CA MET A 142 20.33 0.41 12.48
C MET A 142 19.69 -0.81 11.80
N ASN A 143 20.49 -1.61 11.09
CA ASN A 143 19.99 -2.82 10.44
C ASN A 143 19.50 -3.85 11.46
N ASP A 144 20.17 -4.00 12.59
CA ASP A 144 19.74 -4.88 13.69
C ASP A 144 18.40 -4.40 14.28
N GLN A 145 18.21 -3.09 14.46
CA GLN A 145 16.95 -2.53 14.91
C GLN A 145 15.83 -2.76 13.89
N TYR A 146 16.10 -2.53 12.61
CA TYR A 146 15.15 -2.79 11.53
C TYR A 146 14.72 -4.26 11.49
N LEU A 147 15.69 -5.18 11.54
CA LEU A 147 15.42 -6.61 11.56
C LEU A 147 14.58 -7.01 12.78
N HIS A 148 14.85 -6.44 13.95
CA HIS A 148 14.08 -6.72 15.15
C HIS A 148 12.60 -6.29 15.01
N PHE A 149 12.33 -5.10 14.48
CA PHE A 149 10.95 -4.63 14.26
C PHE A 149 10.24 -5.45 13.18
N SER A 150 10.93 -5.72 12.08
CA SER A 150 10.38 -6.53 10.98
C SER A 150 10.11 -7.97 11.41
N GLU A 151 10.98 -8.58 12.22
CA GLU A 151 10.77 -9.92 12.78
C GLU A 151 9.54 -9.97 13.70
N GLN A 152 9.35 -8.97 14.56
CA GLN A 152 8.16 -8.89 15.41
C GLN A 152 6.87 -8.74 14.61
N ALA A 153 6.88 -7.88 13.58
CA ALA A 153 5.75 -7.71 12.68
C ALA A 153 5.45 -9.01 11.91
N ASN A 154 6.47 -9.63 11.33
CA ASN A 154 6.33 -10.85 10.56
C ASN A 154 5.77 -12.01 11.38
N ARG A 155 6.19 -12.18 12.63
CA ARG A 155 5.61 -13.21 13.53
C ARG A 155 4.11 -13.01 13.76
N LYS A 156 3.66 -11.76 13.93
CA LYS A 156 2.23 -11.45 14.05
C LYS A 156 1.49 -11.74 12.73
N LEU A 157 2.07 -11.35 11.60
CA LEU A 157 1.50 -11.56 10.26
C LEU A 157 1.39 -13.04 9.90
N GLU A 158 2.40 -13.85 10.23
CA GLU A 158 2.38 -15.31 10.04
C GLU A 158 1.23 -15.96 10.80
N LEU A 159 1.01 -15.57 12.05
CA LEU A 159 -0.10 -16.11 12.86
C LEU A 159 -1.46 -15.83 12.21
N TYR A 160 -1.70 -14.61 11.72
CA TYR A 160 -2.92 -14.28 10.99
C TYR A 160 -3.02 -15.05 9.66
N THR A 161 -1.91 -15.21 8.94
CA THR A 161 -1.87 -15.93 7.67
C THR A 161 -2.19 -17.41 7.85
N VAL A 162 -1.63 -18.05 8.87
CA VAL A 162 -1.94 -19.44 9.23
C VAL A 162 -3.41 -19.57 9.62
N GLY A 163 -3.93 -18.65 10.43
CA GLY A 163 -5.34 -18.63 10.81
C GLY A 163 -6.28 -18.55 9.61
N LYS A 164 -5.99 -17.67 8.64
CA LYS A 164 -6.73 -17.58 7.38
C LYS A 164 -6.65 -18.85 6.55
N GLY A 165 -5.46 -19.48 6.52
CA GLY A 165 -5.24 -20.76 5.82
C GLY A 165 -6.12 -21.87 6.39
N LEU A 166 -6.15 -22.03 7.71
CA LEU A 166 -7.00 -23.01 8.39
C LEU A 166 -8.49 -22.75 8.13
N LEU A 167 -8.92 -21.50 8.20
CA LEU A 167 -10.29 -21.11 7.91
C LEU A 167 -10.70 -21.45 6.47
N SER A 168 -9.79 -21.24 5.50
CA SER A 168 -9.99 -21.62 4.10
C SER A 168 -10.15 -23.14 3.93
N ILE A 169 -9.42 -23.94 4.70
CA ILE A 169 -9.57 -25.42 4.70
C ILE A 169 -10.95 -25.80 5.24
N VAL A 170 -11.39 -25.22 6.35
CA VAL A 170 -12.72 -25.47 6.92
C VAL A 170 -13.82 -25.14 5.91
N LEU A 171 -13.72 -24.01 5.22
CA LEU A 171 -14.68 -23.65 4.16
C LEU A 171 -14.71 -24.72 3.06
N LYS A 172 -13.53 -25.10 2.55
CA LYS A 172 -13.45 -26.13 1.49
C LYS A 172 -14.08 -27.44 1.94
N LEU A 173 -13.80 -27.89 3.16
CA LEU A 173 -14.39 -29.10 3.70
C LEU A 173 -15.92 -29.02 3.81
N ALA A 174 -16.45 -27.89 4.28
CA ALA A 174 -17.90 -27.67 4.37
C ALA A 174 -18.55 -27.70 2.98
N VAL A 175 -17.93 -27.05 1.99
CA VAL A 175 -18.40 -27.05 0.60
C VAL A 175 -18.35 -28.45 -0.02
N TYR A 176 -17.25 -29.17 0.15
CA TYR A 176 -17.12 -30.54 -0.35
C TYR A 176 -18.16 -31.45 0.28
N SER A 177 -18.39 -31.35 1.59
CA SER A 177 -19.39 -32.16 2.30
C SER A 177 -20.80 -31.86 1.77
N TYR A 178 -21.13 -30.57 1.55
CA TYR A 178 -22.43 -30.18 1.00
C TYR A 178 -22.66 -30.77 -0.40
N ILE A 179 -21.68 -30.59 -1.29
CA ILE A 179 -21.79 -31.09 -2.68
C ILE A 179 -21.77 -32.59 -2.76
N LEU A 180 -21.00 -33.30 -1.89
CA LEU A 180 -21.01 -34.76 -1.82
C LEU A 180 -22.39 -35.29 -1.45
N ILE A 181 -23.08 -34.66 -0.49
CA ILE A 181 -24.45 -35.03 -0.13
C ILE A 181 -25.41 -34.84 -1.31
N ALA A 182 -25.27 -33.74 -2.04
CA ALA A 182 -26.06 -33.43 -3.23
C ALA A 182 -25.80 -34.47 -4.34
N PHE A 183 -24.55 -34.87 -4.56
CA PHE A 183 -24.14 -35.87 -5.53
C PHE A 183 -24.70 -37.25 -5.20
N LEU A 184 -24.63 -37.67 -3.92
CA LEU A 184 -25.19 -38.97 -3.46
C LEU A 184 -26.71 -39.04 -3.63
N LYS A 185 -27.40 -37.91 -3.68
CA LYS A 185 -28.83 -37.82 -3.99
C LYS A 185 -29.14 -37.78 -5.49
N HIS A 186 -28.13 -37.90 -6.36
CA HIS A 186 -28.22 -37.78 -7.82
C HIS A 186 -28.74 -36.43 -8.34
N GLU A 187 -28.63 -35.36 -7.55
CA GLU A 187 -29.09 -34.02 -7.92
C GLU A 187 -28.02 -33.21 -8.71
N VAL A 188 -26.75 -33.66 -8.69
CA VAL A 188 -25.61 -32.96 -9.27
C VAL A 188 -24.70 -33.89 -10.07
N GLN A 189 -24.24 -33.45 -11.24
CA GLN A 189 -23.27 -34.21 -12.05
C GLN A 189 -21.84 -33.99 -11.53
N ILE A 190 -20.94 -34.98 -11.76
CA ILE A 190 -19.57 -34.98 -11.25
C ILE A 190 -18.75 -33.74 -11.74
N GLY A 191 -19.03 -33.26 -12.96
CA GLY A 191 -18.40 -32.05 -13.50
C GLY A 191 -18.82 -30.76 -12.77
N GLU A 192 -20.06 -30.71 -12.27
CA GLU A 192 -20.56 -29.57 -11.51
C GLU A 192 -19.97 -29.47 -10.09
N VAL A 193 -19.54 -30.62 -9.53
CA VAL A 193 -18.89 -30.67 -8.20
C VAL A 193 -17.61 -29.84 -8.19
N ALA A 194 -16.71 -30.10 -9.14
CA ALA A 194 -15.44 -29.38 -9.24
C ALA A 194 -15.66 -27.88 -9.50
N ALA A 195 -16.57 -27.54 -10.40
CA ALA A 195 -16.92 -26.17 -10.72
C ALA A 195 -17.47 -25.41 -9.51
N SER A 196 -18.39 -26.02 -8.75
CA SER A 196 -19.02 -25.40 -7.58
C SER A 196 -18.01 -25.06 -6.48
N VAL A 197 -17.06 -25.95 -6.20
CA VAL A 197 -15.99 -25.70 -5.23
C VAL A 197 -15.11 -24.53 -5.69
N ALA A 198 -14.73 -24.52 -6.97
CA ALA A 198 -13.91 -23.46 -7.53
C ALA A 198 -14.61 -22.10 -7.38
N TYR A 199 -15.89 -21.99 -7.75
CA TYR A 199 -16.62 -20.71 -7.67
C TYR A 199 -16.84 -20.21 -6.25
N ILE A 200 -17.04 -21.09 -5.25
CA ILE A 200 -17.14 -20.64 -3.85
C ILE A 200 -15.81 -20.08 -3.35
N VAL A 201 -14.69 -20.74 -3.69
CA VAL A 201 -13.35 -20.24 -3.32
C VAL A 201 -13.06 -18.91 -4.03
N LEU A 202 -13.43 -18.80 -5.32
CA LEU A 202 -13.33 -17.56 -6.08
C LEU A 202 -14.16 -16.45 -5.47
N CYS A 203 -15.39 -16.73 -5.03
CA CYS A 203 -16.25 -15.75 -4.38
C CYS A 203 -15.59 -15.12 -3.14
N VAL A 204 -15.00 -15.94 -2.27
CA VAL A 204 -14.28 -15.42 -1.09
C VAL A 204 -13.08 -14.58 -1.53
N ARG A 205 -12.30 -15.04 -2.52
CA ARG A 205 -11.15 -14.31 -3.05
C ARG A 205 -11.55 -12.96 -3.61
N ASP A 206 -12.58 -12.94 -4.46
CA ASP A 206 -13.00 -11.72 -5.16
C ASP A 206 -13.55 -10.67 -4.18
N VAL A 207 -14.31 -11.10 -3.16
CA VAL A 207 -14.74 -10.20 -2.06
C VAL A 207 -13.54 -9.65 -1.29
N MET A 208 -12.53 -10.48 -0.99
CA MET A 208 -11.32 -10.02 -0.30
C MET A 208 -10.48 -9.07 -1.18
N GLU A 209 -10.46 -9.28 -2.48
CA GLU A 209 -9.79 -8.39 -3.44
C GLU A 209 -10.46 -7.01 -3.48
N ILE A 210 -11.80 -6.96 -3.48
CA ILE A 210 -12.55 -5.70 -3.37
C ILE A 210 -12.19 -4.97 -2.08
N VAL A 211 -12.25 -5.65 -0.93
CA VAL A 211 -11.96 -5.04 0.39
C VAL A 211 -10.51 -4.56 0.46
N GLY A 212 -9.56 -5.35 -0.03
CA GLY A 212 -8.14 -5.02 -0.06
C GLY A 212 -7.84 -3.83 -0.97
N SER A 213 -8.36 -3.84 -2.19
CA SER A 213 -8.17 -2.76 -3.15
C SER A 213 -8.81 -1.45 -2.68
N TRP A 214 -9.99 -1.52 -2.08
CA TRP A 214 -10.63 -0.34 -1.48
C TRP A 214 -9.78 0.28 -0.37
N GLN A 215 -9.22 -0.56 0.52
CA GLN A 215 -8.34 -0.08 1.59
C GLN A 215 -7.06 0.56 1.05
N GLN A 216 -6.45 -0.06 0.03
CA GLN A 216 -5.26 0.48 -0.64
C GLN A 216 -5.56 1.83 -1.33
N LEU A 217 -6.70 1.94 -2.01
CA LEU A 217 -7.14 3.21 -2.60
C LEU A 217 -7.32 4.30 -1.54
N LYS A 218 -7.93 3.96 -0.40
CA LYS A 218 -8.10 4.90 0.71
C LYS A 218 -6.75 5.38 1.27
N ASN A 219 -5.80 4.48 1.46
CA ASN A 219 -4.46 4.83 1.94
C ASN A 219 -3.71 5.70 0.91
N ASN A 220 -3.81 5.34 -0.38
CA ASN A 220 -3.20 6.12 -1.45
C ASN A 220 -3.84 7.51 -1.60
N ASN A 221 -5.14 7.66 -1.33
CA ASN A 221 -5.81 8.96 -1.37
C ASN A 221 -5.21 9.93 -0.36
N ALA A 222 -4.87 9.47 0.84
CA ALA A 222 -4.21 10.29 1.85
C ALA A 222 -2.80 10.76 1.42
N TYR A 223 -2.08 9.93 0.64
CA TYR A 223 -0.83 10.35 -0.02
C TYR A 223 -1.10 11.42 -1.09
N LEU A 224 -2.09 11.20 -1.95
CA LEU A 224 -2.43 12.13 -3.03
C LEU A 224 -2.86 13.50 -2.50
N GLU A 225 -3.63 13.57 -1.41
CA GLU A 225 -4.00 14.82 -0.76
C GLU A 225 -2.76 15.62 -0.33
N ARG A 226 -1.76 14.96 0.28
CA ARG A 226 -0.50 15.61 0.64
C ARG A 226 0.31 16.04 -0.58
N TYR A 227 0.33 15.20 -1.62
CA TYR A 227 1.01 15.51 -2.86
C TYR A 227 0.40 16.73 -3.57
N PHE A 228 -0.93 16.79 -3.66
CA PHE A 228 -1.62 17.95 -4.23
C PHE A 228 -1.45 19.21 -3.36
N SER A 229 -1.53 19.08 -2.03
CA SER A 229 -1.24 20.20 -1.13
C SER A 229 0.17 20.76 -1.33
N TYR A 230 1.15 19.91 -1.62
CA TYR A 230 2.50 20.37 -1.98
C TYR A 230 2.55 21.09 -3.33
N LEU A 231 1.78 20.61 -4.33
CA LEU A 231 1.71 21.25 -5.64
C LEU A 231 0.98 22.61 -5.62
N GLU A 232 0.05 22.80 -4.68
CA GLU A 232 -0.71 24.04 -4.51
C GLU A 232 0.07 25.14 -3.78
N LEU A 233 1.27 24.85 -3.27
CA LEU A 233 2.12 25.89 -2.65
C LEU A 233 2.45 26.98 -3.65
N ASP A 234 2.51 28.23 -3.16
CA ASP A 234 2.71 29.45 -3.96
C ASP A 234 3.99 29.41 -4.81
N GLU A 235 3.85 29.75 -6.08
CA GLU A 235 4.96 29.86 -7.04
C GLU A 235 5.45 31.30 -7.17
N GLU A 236 6.74 31.47 -7.37
CA GLU A 236 7.35 32.79 -7.58
C GLU A 236 7.10 33.28 -9.00
N THR A 237 6.82 32.37 -9.93
CA THR A 237 6.62 32.65 -11.35
C THR A 237 5.32 33.39 -11.68
N ALA A 238 4.33 33.38 -10.78
CA ALA A 238 3.04 34.05 -11.00
C ALA A 238 3.15 35.57 -11.22
N ASN A 239 4.31 36.16 -10.93
CA ASN A 239 4.58 37.61 -11.08
C ASN A 239 5.73 37.96 -12.04
N ARG A 240 6.26 36.98 -12.80
CA ARG A 240 7.15 37.33 -13.91
C ARG A 240 6.31 37.97 -15.01
N SER A 241 6.16 39.29 -14.94
CA SER A 241 5.81 40.02 -16.16
C SER A 241 6.90 39.70 -17.17
N GLU A 242 6.57 39.07 -18.27
CA GLU A 242 7.42 38.90 -19.45
C GLU A 242 7.69 40.31 -20.06
N LYS A 243 8.52 41.11 -19.36
CA LYS A 243 9.13 42.25 -20.01
C LYS A 243 10.28 41.68 -20.81
N GLU A 244 10.08 41.60 -22.13
CA GLU A 244 11.18 41.38 -23.07
C GLU A 244 12.35 42.29 -22.67
N VAL A 245 13.44 41.68 -22.23
CA VAL A 245 14.69 42.43 -22.02
C VAL A 245 15.20 42.77 -23.40
N GLN A 246 15.11 44.07 -23.75
CA GLN A 246 15.68 44.57 -25.00
C GLN A 246 17.16 44.18 -25.04
N GLN A 247 17.58 43.55 -26.14
CA GLN A 247 18.95 43.02 -26.38
C GLN A 247 20.00 44.14 -26.57
N THR A 248 19.86 45.26 -25.94
CA THR A 248 20.87 46.36 -25.91
C THR A 248 21.76 46.15 -24.70
N PRO A 249 23.06 46.49 -24.79
CA PRO A 249 23.97 46.42 -23.64
C PRO A 249 23.43 47.28 -22.50
N CYS A 250 22.80 46.65 -21.52
CA CYS A 250 22.21 47.28 -20.37
C CYS A 250 23.26 47.49 -19.30
N LYS A 251 23.40 48.72 -18.81
CA LYS A 251 24.16 49.02 -17.60
C LYS A 251 23.31 48.63 -16.39
N ILE A 252 23.81 47.70 -15.58
CA ILE A 252 23.16 47.32 -14.32
C ILE A 252 23.73 48.22 -13.23
N GLU A 253 22.91 49.02 -12.58
CA GLU A 253 23.29 49.93 -11.51
C GLU A 253 22.44 49.65 -10.26
N PHE A 254 23.10 49.31 -9.15
CA PHE A 254 22.45 49.14 -7.86
C PHE A 254 22.54 50.43 -7.09
N ARG A 255 21.41 51.04 -6.78
CA ARG A 255 21.33 52.26 -5.96
C ARG A 255 20.49 51.97 -4.74
N ASP A 256 21.04 52.19 -3.56
CA ASP A 256 20.37 52.05 -2.26
C ASP A 256 19.59 50.71 -2.10
N VAL A 257 20.16 49.61 -2.59
CA VAL A 257 19.54 48.30 -2.47
C VAL A 257 19.88 47.72 -1.11
N SER A 258 18.86 47.58 -0.25
CA SER A 258 18.96 46.79 0.98
C SER A 258 18.15 45.51 0.82
N PHE A 259 18.77 44.38 1.11
CA PHE A 259 18.13 43.06 1.09
C PHE A 259 18.15 42.48 2.52
N ARG A 260 17.01 41.91 2.92
CA ARG A 260 16.88 41.26 4.22
C ARG A 260 16.25 39.89 3.98
N TYR A 261 16.90 38.87 4.52
CA TYR A 261 16.34 37.50 4.58
C TYR A 261 15.21 37.44 5.58
#